data_b5b83dc709f0b32451290aee0059c9b7
#
_entry.id   b5b83dc709f0b32451290aee0059c9b7
#
_cell.length_a   1.000
_cell.length_b   1.000
_cell.length_c   1.000
_cell.angle_alpha   90.00
_cell.angle_beta   90.00
_cell.angle_gamma   90.00
#
_symmetry.space_group_name_H-M   'P 1'
#
loop_
_entity.id
_entity.type
_entity.pdbx_description
1 polymer ?
#
loop_
_entity_poly.entity_id
_entity_poly.type
_entity_poly.pdbx_seq_one_letter_code
_entity_poly.pdbx_strand_id
1 'polypeptide(L)'
;MQTPPVCNYEGSDYQTSFWEKGGRAYEDACEATALKRMLPVSGNRLLELGAGAGRNTPRYTGYQKITLLDYSRTQLEQACAKLGDSPRYRYIAADIYHLPFVDGVFDGATMIRTLHHMKDAPLALAQVERILQPNATFVLEYANKRNIKSILRYWLGKQKWSPFTKEPEEYLELNFDFHPASIRQWMKDLGFTILRTLTVSHFRMGVFKRIIPTKVLAWLDSAAALTGNWWQLSPSVFLLTRADDQGVKAAEGAFFACPACGEPLVDTPPLLKCKRCQHEYPVKDNIYDFRLNPPSEAK
;
A
#
# COMPACT_ATOMS: atom_id res chain seq x y z
N MET A 1 -17.36 5.26 16.56
CA MET A 1 -16.77 3.93 16.31
C MET A 1 -15.32 4.00 16.74
N GLN A 2 -14.78 2.95 17.35
CA GLN A 2 -13.35 2.89 17.64
C GLN A 2 -12.59 2.71 16.33
N THR A 3 -11.52 3.49 16.15
CA THR A 3 -10.60 3.32 14.99
C THR A 3 -9.98 1.91 15.04
N PRO A 4 -9.95 1.18 13.92
CA PRO A 4 -9.28 -0.11 13.88
C PRO A 4 -7.81 0.00 14.30
N PRO A 5 -7.22 -1.05 14.89
CA PRO A 5 -5.81 -1.05 15.26
C PRO A 5 -4.93 -0.95 14.02
N VAL A 6 -3.81 -0.23 14.14
CA VAL A 6 -2.81 -0.04 13.09
C VAL A 6 -1.58 -0.88 13.40
N CYS A 7 -1.07 -1.59 12.40
CA CYS A 7 0.22 -2.29 12.52
C CYS A 7 1.34 -1.25 12.61
N ASN A 8 2.14 -1.33 13.66
CA ASN A 8 3.16 -0.32 13.94
C ASN A 8 4.57 -0.93 13.84
N TYR A 9 5.37 -0.38 12.94
CA TYR A 9 6.79 -0.72 12.75
C TYR A 9 7.74 0.32 13.38
N GLU A 10 7.26 1.12 14.35
CA GLU A 10 8.08 2.11 15.03
C GLU A 10 9.27 1.45 15.72
N GLY A 11 10.47 2.02 15.55
CA GLY A 11 11.73 1.48 16.10
C GLY A 11 12.24 0.20 15.44
N SER A 12 11.60 -0.32 14.39
CA SER A 12 11.99 -1.56 13.74
C SER A 12 13.02 -1.38 12.63
N ASP A 13 13.87 -2.39 12.47
CA ASP A 13 14.81 -2.54 11.34
C ASP A 13 14.22 -3.36 10.18
N TYR A 14 12.89 -3.32 10.02
CA TYR A 14 12.15 -4.16 9.07
C TYR A 14 12.74 -4.15 7.65
N GLN A 15 13.14 -2.99 7.15
CA GLN A 15 13.76 -2.89 5.82
C GLN A 15 15.01 -3.78 5.71
N THR A 16 15.93 -3.68 6.67
CA THR A 16 17.18 -4.43 6.67
C THR A 16 16.97 -5.90 6.96
N SER A 17 16.21 -6.23 8.01
CA SER A 17 16.03 -7.63 8.45
C SER A 17 15.19 -8.44 7.47
N PHE A 18 14.09 -7.89 6.96
CA PHE A 18 13.16 -8.59 6.09
C PHE A 18 13.55 -8.53 4.61
N TRP A 19 13.89 -7.34 4.09
CA TRP A 19 14.14 -7.18 2.65
C TRP A 19 15.60 -7.44 2.26
N GLU A 20 16.57 -6.82 2.93
CA GLU A 20 17.97 -6.88 2.53
C GLU A 20 18.62 -8.20 2.95
N LYS A 21 18.44 -8.61 4.21
CA LYS A 21 19.01 -9.85 4.77
C LYS A 21 18.07 -11.04 4.70
N GLY A 22 16.76 -10.82 4.49
CA GLY A 22 15.72 -11.86 4.50
C GLY A 22 15.63 -12.73 3.24
N GLY A 23 16.54 -12.63 2.29
CA GLY A 23 16.55 -13.44 1.06
C GLY A 23 15.34 -13.18 0.15
N ARG A 24 14.88 -11.93 0.05
CA ARG A 24 13.68 -11.51 -0.70
C ARG A 24 13.95 -10.98 -2.10
N ALA A 25 15.15 -11.16 -2.63
CA ALA A 25 15.53 -10.64 -3.96
C ALA A 25 14.60 -11.13 -5.08
N TYR A 26 14.09 -12.37 -4.98
CA TYR A 26 13.14 -12.91 -5.95
C TYR A 26 11.79 -12.17 -5.85
N GLU A 27 11.22 -12.05 -4.66
CA GLU A 27 9.97 -11.34 -4.43
C GLU A 27 10.06 -9.88 -4.89
N ASP A 28 11.18 -9.22 -4.59
CA ASP A 28 11.44 -7.84 -5.00
C ASP A 28 11.50 -7.67 -6.53
N ALA A 29 12.17 -8.57 -7.23
CA ALA A 29 12.24 -8.57 -8.69
C ALA A 29 10.87 -8.81 -9.35
N CYS A 30 10.04 -9.69 -8.78
CA CYS A 30 8.69 -9.95 -9.27
C CYS A 30 7.78 -8.72 -9.08
N GLU A 31 7.83 -8.07 -7.91
CA GLU A 31 7.10 -6.84 -7.63
C GLU A 31 7.52 -5.69 -8.55
N ALA A 32 8.83 -5.52 -8.76
CA ALA A 32 9.36 -4.52 -9.70
C ALA A 32 8.80 -4.71 -11.12
N THR A 33 8.72 -5.97 -11.58
CA THR A 33 8.17 -6.32 -12.88
C THR A 33 6.67 -6.04 -12.96
N ALA A 34 5.91 -6.37 -11.93
CA ALA A 34 4.48 -6.09 -11.85
C ALA A 34 4.21 -4.58 -11.88
N LEU A 35 4.91 -3.80 -11.05
CA LEU A 35 4.79 -2.34 -11.03
C LEU A 35 5.11 -1.71 -12.38
N LYS A 36 6.19 -2.13 -13.04
CA LYS A 36 6.55 -1.65 -14.38
C LYS A 36 5.45 -1.89 -15.44
N ARG A 37 4.66 -2.96 -15.28
CA ARG A 37 3.56 -3.30 -16.20
C ARG A 37 2.24 -2.61 -15.88
N MET A 38 2.10 -2.11 -14.66
CA MET A 38 0.83 -1.55 -14.16
C MET A 38 0.83 -0.03 -14.04
N LEU A 39 1.99 0.56 -13.78
CA LEU A 39 2.08 2.01 -13.62
C LEU A 39 1.97 2.73 -14.98
N PRO A 40 1.29 3.87 -15.03
CA PRO A 40 1.25 4.71 -16.22
C PRO A 40 2.65 5.30 -16.52
N VAL A 41 2.87 5.65 -17.77
CA VAL A 41 4.12 6.24 -18.22
C VAL A 41 4.34 7.65 -17.64
N SER A 42 3.26 8.37 -17.34
CA SER A 42 3.30 9.71 -16.77
C SER A 42 2.14 9.95 -15.80
N GLY A 43 2.39 10.77 -14.80
CA GLY A 43 1.43 11.23 -13.81
C GLY A 43 1.96 12.44 -13.06
N ASN A 44 1.10 13.12 -12.33
CA ASN A 44 1.46 14.33 -11.59
C ASN A 44 1.78 13.99 -10.12
N ARG A 45 0.80 13.46 -9.38
CA ARG A 45 0.87 13.22 -7.92
C ARG A 45 0.53 11.78 -7.58
N LEU A 46 1.53 11.00 -7.16
CA LEU A 46 1.34 9.64 -6.65
C LEU A 46 1.31 9.65 -5.12
N LEU A 47 0.39 8.87 -4.54
CA LEU A 47 0.46 8.48 -3.13
C LEU A 47 0.96 7.03 -3.02
N GLU A 48 2.05 6.83 -2.31
CA GLU A 48 2.54 5.51 -1.91
C GLU A 48 2.08 5.23 -0.48
N LEU A 49 1.09 4.34 -0.32
CA LEU A 49 0.52 3.94 0.96
C LEU A 49 1.30 2.76 1.55
N GLY A 50 1.73 2.87 2.81
CA GLY A 50 2.64 1.92 3.44
C GLY A 50 4.01 1.93 2.77
N ALA A 51 4.57 3.13 2.58
CA ALA A 51 5.82 3.33 1.85
C ALA A 51 7.03 2.69 2.55
N GLY A 52 6.96 2.50 3.88
CA GLY A 52 8.06 2.02 4.68
C GLY A 52 9.32 2.87 4.45
N ALA A 53 10.46 2.23 4.30
CA ALA A 53 11.74 2.88 3.98
C ALA A 53 11.91 3.25 2.49
N GLY A 54 10.82 3.45 1.75
CA GLY A 54 10.86 3.93 0.36
C GLY A 54 11.44 2.91 -0.64
N ARG A 55 11.20 1.62 -0.44
CA ARG A 55 11.77 0.56 -1.31
C ARG A 55 11.27 0.65 -2.75
N ASN A 56 9.97 0.86 -2.93
CA ASN A 56 9.34 0.93 -4.25
C ASN A 56 9.39 2.33 -4.87
N THR A 57 9.57 3.38 -4.08
CA THR A 57 9.52 4.78 -4.51
C THR A 57 10.36 5.09 -5.76
N PRO A 58 11.61 4.60 -5.92
CA PRO A 58 12.40 4.84 -7.13
C PRO A 58 11.81 4.24 -8.40
N ARG A 59 10.86 3.31 -8.29
CA ARG A 59 10.21 2.65 -9.44
C ARG A 59 9.10 3.49 -10.07
N TYR A 60 8.63 4.52 -9.38
CA TYR A 60 7.54 5.41 -9.84
C TYR A 60 8.05 6.55 -10.73
N THR A 61 8.84 6.21 -11.73
CA THR A 61 9.58 7.17 -12.56
C THR A 61 8.68 8.12 -13.35
N GLY A 62 7.46 7.71 -13.69
CA GLY A 62 6.51 8.50 -14.46
C GLY A 62 5.85 9.65 -13.70
N TYR A 63 5.89 9.64 -12.36
CA TYR A 63 5.23 10.65 -11.54
C TYR A 63 6.15 11.81 -11.18
N GLN A 64 5.63 13.04 -11.28
CA GLN A 64 6.39 14.26 -10.97
C GLN A 64 6.60 14.42 -9.47
N LYS A 65 5.56 14.15 -8.66
CA LYS A 65 5.57 14.24 -7.19
C LYS A 65 5.09 12.93 -6.59
N ILE A 66 5.77 12.48 -5.55
CA ILE A 66 5.45 11.26 -4.82
C ILE A 66 5.31 11.60 -3.34
N THR A 67 4.15 11.31 -2.79
CA THR A 67 3.89 11.39 -1.36
C THR A 67 4.06 10.00 -0.76
N LEU A 68 5.03 9.84 0.13
CA LEU A 68 5.24 8.62 0.89
C LEU A 68 4.45 8.72 2.19
N LEU A 69 3.51 7.81 2.39
CA LEU A 69 2.72 7.73 3.61
C LEU A 69 2.99 6.41 4.33
N ASP A 70 3.34 6.49 5.59
CA ASP A 70 3.47 5.34 6.49
C ASP A 70 3.00 5.74 7.90
N TYR A 71 2.57 4.77 8.71
CA TYR A 71 2.26 5.05 10.11
C TYR A 71 3.54 5.19 10.94
N SER A 72 4.59 4.45 10.61
CA SER A 72 5.87 4.48 11.30
C SER A 72 6.74 5.67 10.86
N ARG A 73 7.00 6.58 11.77
CA ARG A 73 7.95 7.67 11.56
C ARG A 73 9.36 7.16 11.32
N THR A 74 9.79 6.13 12.07
CA THR A 74 11.11 5.48 11.88
C THR A 74 11.32 4.99 10.46
N GLN A 75 10.31 4.39 9.84
CA GLN A 75 10.40 3.95 8.45
C GLN A 75 10.52 5.13 7.48
N LEU A 76 9.80 6.22 7.71
CA LEU A 76 9.89 7.44 6.90
C LEU A 76 11.24 8.15 7.05
N GLU A 77 11.85 8.13 8.24
CA GLU A 77 13.22 8.64 8.45
C GLU A 77 14.24 7.85 7.63
N GLN A 78 14.10 6.52 7.57
CA GLN A 78 14.93 5.69 6.69
C GLN A 78 14.69 6.01 5.21
N ALA A 79 13.42 6.24 4.81
CA ALA A 79 13.08 6.66 3.45
C ALA A 79 13.70 8.02 3.11
N CYS A 80 13.60 9.01 4.01
CA CYS A 80 14.19 10.33 3.84
C CYS A 80 15.70 10.26 3.71
N ALA A 81 16.37 9.48 4.55
CA ALA A 81 17.82 9.26 4.49
C ALA A 81 18.24 8.62 3.15
N LYS A 82 17.44 7.74 2.59
CA LYS A 82 17.71 7.02 1.33
C LYS A 82 17.41 7.85 0.08
N LEU A 83 16.28 8.57 0.05
CA LEU A 83 15.77 9.29 -1.13
C LEU A 83 16.18 10.75 -1.16
N GLY A 84 16.55 11.29 0.00
CA GLY A 84 17.00 12.67 0.18
C GLY A 84 15.87 13.70 0.26
N ASP A 85 16.26 14.95 0.43
CA ASP A 85 15.39 16.11 0.49
C ASP A 85 15.22 16.69 -0.94
N SER A 86 14.31 16.09 -1.69
CA SER A 86 13.96 16.53 -3.04
C SER A 86 12.52 17.06 -3.07
N PRO A 87 12.22 18.14 -3.78
CA PRO A 87 10.85 18.65 -3.94
C PRO A 87 9.91 17.65 -4.62
N ARG A 88 10.44 16.56 -5.14
CA ARG A 88 9.69 15.43 -5.70
C ARG A 88 9.03 14.60 -4.61
N TYR A 89 9.63 14.52 -3.42
CA TYR A 89 9.18 13.65 -2.34
C TYR A 89 8.56 14.44 -1.19
N ARG A 90 7.50 13.89 -0.61
CA ARG A 90 6.86 14.39 0.61
C ARG A 90 6.63 13.21 1.56
N TYR A 91 7.09 13.33 2.79
CA TYR A 91 7.03 12.27 3.80
C TYR A 91 5.95 12.57 4.82
N ILE A 92 5.01 11.64 5.01
CA ILE A 92 3.82 11.86 5.85
C ILE A 92 3.60 10.67 6.77
N ALA A 93 3.71 10.90 8.08
CA ALA A 93 3.31 9.96 9.11
C ALA A 93 1.80 10.10 9.37
N ALA A 94 1.01 9.11 9.01
CA ALA A 94 -0.44 9.15 9.17
C ALA A 94 -1.06 7.76 9.23
N ASP A 95 -2.26 7.70 9.83
CA ASP A 95 -3.11 6.53 9.83
C ASP A 95 -3.89 6.44 8.50
N ILE A 96 -3.87 5.26 7.89
CA ILE A 96 -4.58 5.00 6.64
C ILE A 96 -6.10 5.15 6.77
N TYR A 97 -6.64 4.94 7.96
CA TYR A 97 -8.06 5.11 8.23
C TYR A 97 -8.49 6.59 8.35
N HIS A 98 -7.52 7.50 8.42
CA HIS A 98 -7.72 8.95 8.57
C HIS A 98 -6.71 9.71 7.70
N LEU A 99 -6.80 9.53 6.38
CA LEU A 99 -5.86 10.16 5.45
C LEU A 99 -5.96 11.70 5.49
N PRO A 100 -4.84 12.42 5.70
CA PRO A 100 -4.81 13.86 5.89
C PRO A 100 -4.84 14.66 4.58
N PHE A 101 -5.66 14.24 3.64
CA PHE A 101 -5.75 14.85 2.32
C PHE A 101 -7.17 15.28 2.00
N VAL A 102 -7.29 16.35 1.22
CA VAL A 102 -8.57 16.73 0.60
C VAL A 102 -9.00 15.70 -0.42
N ASP A 103 -10.28 15.65 -0.74
CA ASP A 103 -10.84 14.73 -1.73
C ASP A 103 -10.25 15.01 -3.12
N GLY A 104 -10.00 13.97 -3.89
CA GLY A 104 -9.61 14.09 -5.29
C GLY A 104 -8.28 14.78 -5.54
N VAL A 105 -7.26 14.61 -4.70
CA VAL A 105 -5.97 15.30 -4.81
C VAL A 105 -4.90 14.53 -5.60
N PHE A 106 -5.00 13.19 -5.68
CA PHE A 106 -4.02 12.33 -6.34
C PHE A 106 -4.54 11.77 -7.66
N ASP A 107 -3.72 11.79 -8.70
CA ASP A 107 -4.00 11.13 -9.99
C ASP A 107 -3.43 9.70 -10.05
N GLY A 108 -2.77 9.25 -8.98
CA GLY A 108 -2.34 7.89 -8.80
C GLY A 108 -2.10 7.50 -7.35
N ALA A 109 -2.31 6.22 -7.04
CA ALA A 109 -1.94 5.64 -5.75
C ALA A 109 -1.39 4.22 -5.93
N THR A 110 -0.54 3.81 -4.97
CA THR A 110 -0.08 2.43 -4.83
C THR A 110 -0.23 1.98 -3.38
N MET A 111 -0.65 0.73 -3.20
CA MET A 111 -0.71 0.07 -1.90
C MET A 111 -0.12 -1.33 -2.05
N ILE A 112 1.18 -1.47 -1.74
CA ILE A 112 1.94 -2.69 -1.97
C ILE A 112 2.41 -3.25 -0.63
N ARG A 113 2.04 -4.46 -0.30
CA ARG A 113 2.30 -5.12 0.98
C ARG A 113 1.80 -4.34 2.19
N THR A 114 0.66 -3.70 2.04
CA THR A 114 0.09 -2.83 3.08
C THR A 114 -1.30 -3.29 3.48
N LEU A 115 -2.16 -3.66 2.50
CA LEU A 115 -3.55 -4.04 2.80
C LEU A 115 -3.65 -5.20 3.79
N HIS A 116 -2.70 -6.14 3.78
CA HIS A 116 -2.71 -7.29 4.68
C HIS A 116 -2.46 -6.92 6.16
N HIS A 117 -2.14 -5.66 6.47
CA HIS A 117 -2.10 -5.13 7.83
C HIS A 117 -3.39 -4.41 8.26
N MET A 118 -4.39 -4.37 7.37
CA MET A 118 -5.63 -3.63 7.62
C MET A 118 -6.72 -4.56 8.14
N LYS A 119 -7.11 -4.39 9.40
CA LYS A 119 -8.22 -5.12 10.02
C LYS A 119 -9.55 -4.82 9.34
N ASP A 120 -9.76 -3.55 8.97
CA ASP A 120 -10.90 -3.09 8.19
C ASP A 120 -10.44 -2.64 6.79
N ALA A 121 -10.18 -3.62 5.92
CA ALA A 121 -9.73 -3.36 4.57
C ALA A 121 -10.72 -2.51 3.74
N PRO A 122 -12.05 -2.72 3.82
CA PRO A 122 -13.02 -1.84 3.15
C PRO A 122 -12.91 -0.38 3.55
N LEU A 123 -12.77 -0.09 4.84
CA LEU A 123 -12.62 1.28 5.35
C LEU A 123 -11.32 1.94 4.84
N ALA A 124 -10.21 1.21 4.85
CA ALA A 124 -8.94 1.69 4.30
C ALA A 124 -9.05 1.98 2.79
N LEU A 125 -9.68 1.09 2.03
CA LEU A 125 -9.89 1.28 0.59
C LEU A 125 -10.82 2.46 0.28
N ALA A 126 -11.83 2.72 1.12
CA ALA A 126 -12.72 3.87 0.98
C ALA A 126 -11.96 5.20 1.20
N GLN A 127 -10.99 5.23 2.12
CA GLN A 127 -10.12 6.40 2.28
C GLN A 127 -9.25 6.64 1.03
N VAL A 128 -8.78 5.57 0.39
CA VAL A 128 -8.00 5.69 -0.86
C VAL A 128 -8.88 6.20 -1.99
N GLU A 129 -10.10 5.68 -2.13
CA GLU A 129 -11.06 6.13 -3.15
C GLU A 129 -11.32 7.64 -3.01
N ARG A 130 -11.65 8.11 -1.82
CA ARG A 130 -11.97 9.51 -1.53
C ARG A 130 -10.90 10.50 -2.02
N ILE A 131 -9.63 10.16 -1.86
CA ILE A 131 -8.52 11.08 -2.19
C ILE A 131 -8.08 11.01 -3.66
N LEU A 132 -8.60 10.06 -4.43
CA LEU A 132 -8.27 9.89 -5.83
C LEU A 132 -9.11 10.81 -6.73
N GLN A 133 -8.47 11.37 -7.75
CA GLN A 133 -9.14 12.12 -8.80
C GLN A 133 -10.01 11.20 -9.68
N PRO A 134 -10.99 11.73 -10.40
CA PRO A 134 -11.68 11.00 -11.45
C PRO A 134 -10.69 10.32 -12.41
N ASN A 135 -10.93 9.06 -12.71
CA ASN A 135 -10.08 8.24 -13.58
C ASN A 135 -8.63 8.02 -13.09
N ALA A 136 -8.30 8.33 -11.83
CA ALA A 136 -6.99 8.09 -11.27
C ALA A 136 -6.62 6.61 -11.29
N THR A 137 -5.32 6.34 -11.43
CA THR A 137 -4.80 4.96 -11.41
C THR A 137 -4.53 4.51 -9.97
N PHE A 138 -5.05 3.34 -9.59
CA PHE A 138 -4.69 2.72 -8.32
C PHE A 138 -4.14 1.31 -8.53
N VAL A 139 -2.92 1.07 -8.03
CA VAL A 139 -2.30 -0.26 -8.02
C VAL A 139 -2.36 -0.82 -6.61
N LEU A 140 -3.17 -1.85 -6.44
CA LEU A 140 -3.37 -2.55 -5.18
C LEU A 140 -2.70 -3.92 -5.22
N GLU A 141 -1.90 -4.24 -4.20
CA GLU A 141 -1.44 -5.61 -3.93
C GLU A 141 -2.11 -6.15 -2.67
N TYR A 142 -2.50 -7.41 -2.71
CA TYR A 142 -3.03 -8.11 -1.54
C TYR A 142 -2.48 -9.53 -1.40
N ALA A 143 -2.38 -9.98 -0.14
CA ALA A 143 -2.06 -11.35 0.22
C ALA A 143 -3.27 -12.25 -0.05
N ASN A 144 -3.07 -13.27 -0.89
CA ASN A 144 -4.14 -14.11 -1.41
C ASN A 144 -4.36 -15.35 -0.54
N LYS A 145 -5.48 -15.39 0.15
CA LYS A 145 -5.94 -16.54 0.94
C LYS A 145 -6.09 -17.81 0.08
N ARG A 146 -6.55 -17.67 -1.16
CA ARG A 146 -6.84 -18.76 -2.10
C ARG A 146 -5.61 -19.15 -2.95
N ASN A 147 -4.41 -19.11 -2.39
CA ASN A 147 -3.21 -19.55 -3.09
C ASN A 147 -3.10 -21.08 -3.10
N ILE A 148 -2.35 -21.64 -4.07
CA ILE A 148 -2.23 -23.08 -4.27
C ILE A 148 -1.67 -23.80 -3.02
N LYS A 149 -0.74 -23.18 -2.29
CA LYS A 149 -0.17 -23.75 -1.07
C LYS A 149 -1.24 -23.89 0.02
N SER A 150 -2.09 -22.88 0.22
CA SER A 150 -3.19 -22.91 1.19
C SER A 150 -4.25 -23.95 0.79
N ILE A 151 -4.56 -24.07 -0.50
CA ILE A 151 -5.49 -25.08 -1.01
C ILE A 151 -4.98 -26.49 -0.72
N LEU A 152 -3.72 -26.78 -1.06
CA LEU A 152 -3.11 -28.08 -0.81
C LEU A 152 -3.01 -28.41 0.68
N ARG A 153 -2.63 -27.43 1.51
CA ARG A 153 -2.57 -27.63 2.98
C ARG A 153 -3.95 -27.93 3.56
N TYR A 154 -4.99 -27.27 3.10
CA TYR A 154 -6.36 -27.52 3.53
C TYR A 154 -6.82 -28.94 3.16
N TRP A 155 -6.64 -29.37 1.91
CA TRP A 155 -7.00 -30.74 1.49
C TRP A 155 -6.21 -31.83 2.17
N LEU A 156 -4.95 -31.54 2.54
CA LEU A 156 -4.11 -32.49 3.30
C LEU A 156 -4.35 -32.44 4.82
N GLY A 157 -5.35 -31.70 5.32
CA GLY A 157 -5.64 -31.55 6.74
C GLY A 157 -4.55 -30.81 7.55
N LYS A 158 -3.63 -30.11 6.87
CA LYS A 158 -2.50 -29.37 7.49
C LYS A 158 -2.84 -27.92 7.82
N GLN A 159 -4.08 -27.51 7.61
CA GLN A 159 -4.59 -26.16 7.84
C GLN A 159 -6.05 -26.26 8.25
N LYS A 160 -6.44 -25.53 9.32
CA LYS A 160 -7.80 -25.57 9.88
C LYS A 160 -8.77 -24.65 9.11
N TRP A 161 -8.31 -23.49 8.67
CA TRP A 161 -9.13 -22.52 7.96
C TRP A 161 -9.27 -22.85 6.48
N SER A 162 -10.44 -22.53 5.91
CA SER A 162 -10.75 -22.79 4.50
C SER A 162 -10.24 -21.66 3.60
N PRO A 163 -9.46 -21.95 2.55
CA PRO A 163 -9.07 -20.95 1.57
C PRO A 163 -10.22 -20.50 0.66
N PHE A 164 -11.40 -21.13 0.76
CA PHE A 164 -12.55 -20.88 -0.11
C PHE A 164 -13.59 -19.95 0.52
N THR A 165 -13.54 -19.71 1.84
CA THR A 165 -14.42 -18.75 2.50
C THR A 165 -14.03 -17.32 2.14
N LYS A 166 -15.02 -16.42 2.07
CA LYS A 166 -14.82 -15.02 1.67
C LYS A 166 -14.28 -14.14 2.79
N GLU A 167 -14.44 -14.54 4.05
CA GLU A 167 -13.97 -13.81 5.21
C GLU A 167 -12.44 -13.72 5.20
N PRO A 168 -11.87 -12.55 5.57
CA PRO A 168 -10.43 -12.43 5.79
C PRO A 168 -9.93 -13.43 6.84
N GLU A 169 -8.72 -13.92 6.66
CA GLU A 169 -8.07 -14.81 7.63
C GLU A 169 -6.91 -14.09 8.30
N GLU A 170 -7.02 -13.88 9.60
CA GLU A 170 -5.93 -13.36 10.43
C GLU A 170 -5.04 -14.52 10.88
N TYR A 171 -3.91 -14.72 10.22
CA TYR A 171 -3.00 -15.83 10.53
C TYR A 171 -1.91 -15.47 11.56
N LEU A 172 -1.65 -14.18 11.75
CA LEU A 172 -0.85 -13.56 12.80
C LEU A 172 -1.51 -12.23 13.16
N GLU A 173 -1.24 -11.70 14.34
CA GLU A 173 -1.78 -10.42 14.78
C GLU A 173 -1.57 -9.33 13.71
N LEU A 174 -2.67 -8.70 13.29
CA LEU A 174 -2.73 -7.70 12.21
C LEU A 174 -2.05 -8.16 10.91
N ASN A 175 -2.16 -9.46 10.57
CA ASN A 175 -1.74 -9.99 9.28
C ASN A 175 -2.84 -10.84 8.67
N PHE A 176 -3.44 -10.33 7.61
CA PHE A 176 -4.64 -10.87 6.97
C PHE A 176 -4.36 -11.37 5.56
N ASP A 177 -4.87 -12.55 5.25
CA ASP A 177 -5.01 -13.03 3.88
C ASP A 177 -6.45 -12.81 3.40
N PHE A 178 -6.63 -12.34 2.17
CA PHE A 178 -7.93 -12.00 1.60
C PHE A 178 -8.33 -12.95 0.47
N HIS A 179 -9.64 -13.22 0.38
CA HIS A 179 -10.17 -13.97 -0.76
C HIS A 179 -10.33 -13.05 -1.99
N PRO A 180 -9.90 -13.47 -3.20
CA PRO A 180 -9.97 -12.63 -4.40
C PRO A 180 -11.36 -12.08 -4.72
N ALA A 181 -12.43 -12.85 -4.42
CA ALA A 181 -13.79 -12.38 -4.65
C ALA A 181 -14.20 -11.24 -3.72
N SER A 182 -13.73 -11.24 -2.46
CA SER A 182 -14.00 -10.16 -1.49
C SER A 182 -13.32 -8.86 -1.93
N ILE A 183 -12.05 -8.93 -2.31
CA ILE A 183 -11.33 -7.77 -2.83
C ILE A 183 -12.03 -7.19 -4.08
N ARG A 184 -12.42 -8.05 -5.03
CA ARG A 184 -13.13 -7.60 -6.24
C ARG A 184 -14.47 -6.95 -5.91
N GLN A 185 -15.19 -7.48 -4.93
CA GLN A 185 -16.47 -6.92 -4.51
C GLN A 185 -16.27 -5.54 -3.86
N TRP A 186 -15.34 -5.40 -2.91
CA TRP A 186 -15.05 -4.13 -2.26
C TRP A 186 -14.58 -3.06 -3.27
N MET A 187 -13.72 -3.42 -4.21
CA MET A 187 -13.28 -2.51 -5.27
C MET A 187 -14.45 -2.04 -6.14
N LYS A 188 -15.36 -2.96 -6.50
CA LYS A 188 -16.55 -2.63 -7.27
C LYS A 188 -17.53 -1.73 -6.50
N ASP A 189 -17.75 -2.02 -5.22
CA ASP A 189 -18.66 -1.24 -4.35
C ASP A 189 -18.15 0.20 -4.13
N LEU A 190 -16.84 0.41 -4.23
CA LEU A 190 -16.18 1.70 -4.18
C LEU A 190 -16.01 2.36 -5.58
N GLY A 191 -16.66 1.84 -6.63
CA GLY A 191 -16.62 2.44 -7.96
C GLY A 191 -15.35 2.15 -8.78
N PHE A 192 -14.41 1.34 -8.28
CA PHE A 192 -13.19 1.03 -9.04
C PHE A 192 -13.46 0.06 -10.20
N THR A 193 -12.97 0.41 -11.38
CA THR A 193 -12.88 -0.50 -12.53
C THR A 193 -11.56 -1.25 -12.52
N ILE A 194 -11.59 -2.59 -12.44
CA ILE A 194 -10.39 -3.43 -12.52
C ILE A 194 -10.00 -3.60 -13.99
N LEU A 195 -8.85 -3.05 -14.36
CA LEU A 195 -8.33 -3.07 -15.74
C LEU A 195 -7.43 -4.29 -16.01
N ARG A 196 -6.65 -4.71 -15.02
CA ARG A 196 -5.71 -5.84 -15.14
C ARG A 196 -5.48 -6.50 -13.80
N THR A 197 -5.31 -7.82 -13.82
CA THR A 197 -4.89 -8.59 -12.64
C THR A 197 -3.59 -9.32 -13.00
N LEU A 198 -2.57 -9.19 -12.14
CA LEU A 198 -1.35 -9.98 -12.23
C LEU A 198 -1.21 -10.84 -10.98
N THR A 199 -0.81 -12.08 -11.15
CA THR A 199 -0.43 -13.00 -10.07
C THR A 199 1.08 -12.97 -9.93
N VAL A 200 1.58 -12.89 -8.70
CA VAL A 200 3.00 -12.62 -8.46
C VAL A 200 3.55 -13.56 -7.39
N SER A 201 4.84 -13.85 -7.47
CA SER A 201 5.56 -14.66 -6.49
C SER A 201 5.14 -16.15 -6.48
N HIS A 202 4.93 -16.79 -7.63
CA HIS A 202 4.54 -18.19 -7.75
C HIS A 202 5.60 -19.15 -7.17
N PHE A 203 6.88 -18.81 -7.29
CA PHE A 203 8.01 -19.68 -6.92
C PHE A 203 8.63 -19.32 -5.55
N ARG A 204 7.79 -18.92 -4.57
CA ARG A 204 8.25 -18.53 -3.21
C ARG A 204 8.86 -19.67 -2.38
N MET A 205 8.73 -20.92 -2.81
CA MET A 205 9.29 -22.06 -2.07
C MET A 205 10.81 -22.00 -2.03
N GLY A 206 11.38 -22.20 -0.84
CA GLY A 206 12.84 -22.13 -0.62
C GLY A 206 13.66 -23.05 -1.52
N VAL A 207 13.09 -24.20 -1.88
CA VAL A 207 13.72 -25.18 -2.80
C VAL A 207 13.99 -24.53 -4.16
N PHE A 208 13.02 -23.84 -4.76
CA PHE A 208 13.23 -23.17 -6.04
C PHE A 208 14.28 -22.07 -5.97
N LYS A 209 14.19 -21.24 -4.92
CA LYS A 209 15.14 -20.12 -4.70
C LYS A 209 16.59 -20.58 -4.42
N ARG A 210 16.77 -21.83 -3.97
CA ARG A 210 18.10 -22.41 -3.72
C ARG A 210 18.74 -22.98 -4.99
N ILE A 211 17.93 -23.51 -5.91
CA ILE A 211 18.42 -24.26 -7.09
C ILE A 211 18.45 -23.35 -8.32
N ILE A 212 17.48 -22.43 -8.46
CA ILE A 212 17.30 -21.65 -9.68
C ILE A 212 17.70 -20.20 -9.41
N PRO A 213 18.54 -19.59 -10.28
CA PRO A 213 18.92 -18.19 -10.14
C PRO A 213 17.70 -17.25 -10.10
N THR A 214 17.76 -16.23 -9.26
CA THR A 214 16.67 -15.24 -9.05
C THR A 214 16.17 -14.64 -10.37
N LYS A 215 17.07 -14.32 -11.30
CA LYS A 215 16.70 -13.73 -12.61
C LYS A 215 15.83 -14.67 -13.44
N VAL A 216 16.13 -15.97 -13.42
CA VAL A 216 15.37 -17.01 -14.15
C VAL A 216 14.00 -17.18 -13.49
N LEU A 217 13.94 -17.28 -12.16
CA LEU A 217 12.67 -17.37 -11.43
C LEU A 217 11.79 -16.14 -11.69
N ALA A 218 12.35 -14.93 -11.67
CA ALA A 218 11.62 -13.70 -11.94
C ALA A 218 11.12 -13.64 -13.39
N TRP A 219 11.88 -14.15 -14.35
CA TRP A 219 11.43 -14.26 -15.74
C TRP A 219 10.26 -15.25 -15.90
N LEU A 220 10.35 -16.43 -15.30
CA LEU A 220 9.26 -17.43 -15.27
C LEU A 220 8.00 -16.84 -14.60
N ASP A 221 8.17 -16.18 -13.44
CA ASP A 221 7.08 -15.52 -12.73
C ASP A 221 6.43 -14.42 -13.58
N SER A 222 7.24 -13.68 -14.30
CA SER A 222 6.80 -12.62 -15.23
C SER A 222 5.87 -13.14 -16.33
N ALA A 223 6.12 -14.36 -16.85
CA ALA A 223 5.22 -15.03 -17.80
C ALA A 223 3.96 -15.54 -17.10
N ALA A 224 4.12 -16.23 -15.97
CA ALA A 224 3.01 -16.76 -15.17
C ALA A 224 2.08 -15.66 -14.65
N ALA A 225 2.61 -14.47 -14.36
CA ALA A 225 1.84 -13.32 -13.87
C ALA A 225 0.68 -12.93 -14.80
N LEU A 226 0.80 -13.14 -16.10
CA LEU A 226 -0.21 -12.79 -17.11
C LEU A 226 -1.47 -13.64 -17.01
N THR A 227 -1.42 -14.78 -16.33
CA THR A 227 -2.58 -15.65 -16.09
C THR A 227 -3.57 -15.09 -15.06
N GLY A 228 -3.21 -14.01 -14.38
CA GLY A 228 -3.97 -13.43 -13.27
C GLY A 228 -5.40 -13.03 -13.60
N ASN A 229 -5.72 -12.72 -14.85
CA ASN A 229 -7.10 -12.43 -15.27
C ASN A 229 -8.00 -13.68 -15.25
N TRP A 230 -7.43 -14.87 -15.38
CA TRP A 230 -8.19 -16.13 -15.44
C TRP A 230 -8.23 -16.84 -14.09
N TRP A 231 -7.08 -16.92 -13.41
CA TRP A 231 -6.99 -17.55 -12.09
C TRP A 231 -5.96 -16.87 -11.20
N GLN A 232 -6.27 -16.80 -9.91
CA GLN A 232 -5.37 -16.23 -8.89
C GLN A 232 -4.99 -17.34 -7.90
N LEU A 233 -3.90 -18.06 -8.20
CA LEU A 233 -3.37 -19.15 -7.36
C LEU A 233 -2.00 -18.84 -6.73
N SER A 234 -1.46 -17.65 -6.99
CA SER A 234 -0.24 -17.15 -6.36
C SER A 234 -0.52 -16.57 -4.98
N PRO A 235 0.48 -16.47 -4.09
CA PRO A 235 0.32 -15.88 -2.77
C PRO A 235 0.12 -14.36 -2.78
N SER A 236 0.49 -13.67 -3.85
CA SER A 236 0.34 -12.23 -4.02
C SER A 236 -0.38 -11.93 -5.33
N VAL A 237 -1.35 -11.03 -5.28
CA VAL A 237 -2.14 -10.60 -6.46
C VAL A 237 -2.11 -9.10 -6.54
N PHE A 238 -1.80 -8.60 -7.73
CA PHE A 238 -1.80 -7.16 -8.07
C PHE A 238 -3.01 -6.84 -8.91
N LEU A 239 -3.71 -5.78 -8.58
CA LEU A 239 -4.80 -5.20 -9.36
C LEU A 239 -4.37 -3.82 -9.87
N LEU A 240 -4.45 -3.62 -11.17
CA LEU A 240 -4.48 -2.30 -11.77
C LEU A 240 -5.94 -1.88 -11.86
N THR A 241 -6.26 -0.78 -11.22
CA THR A 241 -7.63 -0.26 -11.19
C THR A 241 -7.67 1.20 -11.62
N ARG A 242 -8.85 1.64 -11.99
CA ARG A 242 -9.16 3.04 -12.29
C ARG A 242 -10.32 3.49 -11.40
N ALA A 243 -10.14 4.65 -10.75
CA ALA A 243 -11.20 5.28 -9.96
C ALA A 243 -12.37 5.72 -10.85
N ASP A 244 -13.55 5.87 -10.25
CA ASP A 244 -14.76 6.35 -10.94
C ASP A 244 -14.51 7.70 -11.61
N ASP A 245 -15.19 7.96 -12.71
CA ASP A 245 -15.13 9.22 -13.45
C ASP A 245 -16.03 10.32 -12.86
N GLN A 246 -16.95 9.95 -11.96
CA GLN A 246 -17.86 10.85 -11.25
C GLN A 246 -17.26 11.44 -9.96
N GLY A 247 -16.02 11.09 -9.61
CA GLY A 247 -15.34 11.59 -8.41
C GLY A 247 -15.09 13.11 -8.44
N VAL A 248 -14.65 13.65 -7.31
CA VAL A 248 -14.30 15.06 -7.15
C VAL A 248 -12.82 15.28 -7.50
N LYS A 249 -12.51 16.44 -8.08
CA LYS A 249 -11.13 16.91 -8.23
C LYS A 249 -10.86 18.05 -7.25
N ALA A 250 -9.77 17.95 -6.50
CA ALA A 250 -9.35 18.98 -5.55
C ALA A 250 -9.20 20.35 -6.21
N ALA A 251 -9.57 21.40 -5.50
CA ALA A 251 -9.30 22.76 -5.92
C ALA A 251 -7.80 23.03 -6.06
N GLU A 252 -7.43 23.95 -6.93
CA GLU A 252 -6.02 24.34 -7.12
C GLU A 252 -5.42 24.84 -5.80
N GLY A 253 -4.23 24.34 -5.45
CA GLY A 253 -3.55 24.67 -4.20
C GLY A 253 -4.02 23.88 -2.98
N ALA A 254 -5.19 23.24 -3.00
CA ALA A 254 -5.64 22.39 -1.91
C ALA A 254 -4.87 21.07 -1.89
N PHE A 255 -4.42 20.66 -0.70
CA PHE A 255 -3.68 19.40 -0.54
C PHE A 255 -4.04 18.68 0.76
N PHE A 256 -3.86 19.31 1.91
CA PHE A 256 -4.11 18.73 3.21
C PHE A 256 -5.53 18.99 3.72
N ALA A 257 -6.07 18.00 4.44
CA ALA A 257 -7.25 18.12 5.27
C ALA A 257 -6.95 17.54 6.67
N CYS A 258 -7.59 18.09 7.67
CA CYS A 258 -7.45 17.64 9.05
C CYS A 258 -7.99 16.22 9.21
N PRO A 259 -7.19 15.22 9.62
CA PRO A 259 -7.65 13.85 9.78
C PRO A 259 -8.69 13.70 10.92
N ALA A 260 -8.77 14.65 11.84
CA ALA A 260 -9.72 14.63 12.94
C ALA A 260 -11.12 15.17 12.56
N CYS A 261 -11.22 16.15 11.64
CA CYS A 261 -12.50 16.79 11.34
C CYS A 261 -12.76 17.14 9.87
N GLY A 262 -11.84 16.81 8.96
CA GLY A 262 -11.98 17.05 7.52
C GLY A 262 -11.75 18.49 7.04
N GLU A 263 -11.52 19.45 7.94
CA GLU A 263 -11.29 20.85 7.57
C GLU A 263 -10.03 21.01 6.72
N PRO A 264 -10.05 21.70 5.58
CA PRO A 264 -8.84 21.99 4.81
C PRO A 264 -7.77 22.69 5.65
N LEU A 265 -6.51 22.26 5.47
CA LEU A 265 -5.36 22.81 6.18
C LEU A 265 -4.47 23.58 5.22
N VAL A 266 -3.93 24.71 5.72
CA VAL A 266 -2.88 25.45 5.01
C VAL A 266 -1.54 24.81 5.31
N ASP A 267 -0.75 24.57 4.26
CA ASP A 267 0.59 23.97 4.37
C ASP A 267 1.59 25.05 4.86
N THR A 268 1.78 25.11 6.17
CA THR A 268 2.61 26.13 6.85
C THR A 268 3.60 25.50 7.82
N PRO A 269 4.65 24.77 7.32
CA PRO A 269 5.70 24.28 8.21
C PRO A 269 6.33 25.40 9.06
N PRO A 270 6.77 25.10 10.29
CA PRO A 270 6.95 23.77 10.88
C PRO A 270 5.73 23.21 11.61
N LEU A 271 4.58 23.91 11.59
CA LEU A 271 3.37 23.47 12.29
C LEU A 271 2.13 23.80 11.47
N LEU A 272 1.33 22.78 11.16
CA LEU A 272 -0.01 22.98 10.59
C LEU A 272 -1.05 22.94 11.71
N LYS A 273 -1.94 23.93 11.76
CA LYS A 273 -2.98 24.03 12.77
C LYS A 273 -4.37 24.04 12.14
N CYS A 274 -5.24 23.17 12.61
CA CYS A 274 -6.62 23.13 12.17
C CYS A 274 -7.41 24.31 12.79
N LYS A 275 -8.05 25.13 11.94
CA LYS A 275 -8.85 26.26 12.39
C LYS A 275 -10.13 25.83 13.11
N ARG A 276 -10.68 24.65 12.75
CA ARG A 276 -11.94 24.15 13.29
C ARG A 276 -11.78 23.43 14.63
N CYS A 277 -10.93 22.42 14.70
CA CYS A 277 -10.78 21.58 15.90
C CYS A 277 -9.51 21.86 16.71
N GLN A 278 -8.69 22.82 16.28
CA GLN A 278 -7.45 23.27 16.93
C GLN A 278 -6.34 22.21 17.04
N HIS A 279 -6.48 21.03 16.42
CA HIS A 279 -5.40 20.05 16.35
C HIS A 279 -4.19 20.64 15.65
N GLU A 280 -3.01 20.29 16.15
CA GLU A 280 -1.72 20.75 15.66
C GLU A 280 -0.92 19.56 15.11
N TYR A 281 -0.35 19.73 13.93
CA TYR A 281 0.39 18.70 13.21
C TYR A 281 1.82 19.20 12.93
N PRO A 282 2.81 18.71 13.67
CA PRO A 282 4.19 19.19 13.52
C PRO A 282 4.82 18.65 12.24
N VAL A 283 5.72 19.47 11.69
CA VAL A 283 6.63 19.05 10.61
C VAL A 283 8.05 19.11 11.16
N LYS A 284 8.66 17.96 11.32
CA LYS A 284 10.02 17.83 11.85
C LYS A 284 10.84 16.92 10.96
N ASP A 285 12.06 17.31 10.65
CA ASP A 285 12.98 16.56 9.78
C ASP A 285 12.36 16.23 8.42
N ASN A 286 11.64 17.19 7.83
CA ASN A 286 10.90 17.07 6.57
C ASN A 286 9.75 16.01 6.58
N ILE A 287 9.34 15.54 7.75
CA ILE A 287 8.24 14.60 7.93
C ILE A 287 7.05 15.31 8.59
N TYR A 288 5.91 15.30 7.91
CA TYR A 288 4.63 15.78 8.44
C TYR A 288 4.01 14.71 9.33
N ASP A 289 3.71 15.00 10.58
CA ASP A 289 3.09 14.03 11.50
C ASP A 289 1.61 14.35 11.72
N PHE A 290 0.75 13.58 11.03
CA PHE A 290 -0.71 13.68 11.13
C PHE A 290 -1.34 12.58 11.99
N ARG A 291 -0.56 11.79 12.72
CA ARG A 291 -1.09 10.75 13.59
C ARG A 291 -1.88 11.37 14.74
N LEU A 292 -3.15 10.97 14.88
CA LEU A 292 -4.02 11.48 15.95
C LEU A 292 -3.60 10.98 17.33
N ASN A 293 -2.99 9.78 17.39
CA ASN A 293 -2.47 9.15 18.61
C ASN A 293 -1.07 8.60 18.31
N PRO A 294 -0.05 9.45 18.18
CA PRO A 294 1.30 8.96 17.94
C PRO A 294 1.74 8.04 19.10
N PRO A 295 2.49 6.97 18.83
CA PRO A 295 3.15 6.22 19.88
C PRO A 295 3.99 7.17 20.74
N SER A 296 4.00 6.98 22.07
CA SER A 296 4.90 7.74 22.93
C SER A 296 6.33 7.52 22.43
N GLU A 297 7.07 8.60 22.18
CA GLU A 297 8.49 8.48 21.83
C GLU A 297 9.16 7.60 22.89
N ALA A 298 9.73 6.47 22.48
CA ALA A 298 10.54 5.65 23.36
C ALA A 298 11.74 6.52 23.82
N LYS A 299 11.76 6.82 25.12
CA LYS A 299 12.85 7.56 25.76
C LYS A 299 14.13 6.75 25.76
#